data_9ad8c86555563ebf9a112064e351191d
#
_entry.id   9ad8c86555563ebf9a112064e351191d
#
_cell.length_a   1.000
_cell.length_b   1.000
_cell.length_c   1.000
_cell.angle_alpha   90.00
_cell.angle_beta   90.00
_cell.angle_gamma   90.00
#
_symmetry.space_group_name_H-M   'P 1'
#
loop_
_entity.id
_entity.type
_entity.pdbx_description
1 polymer ?
#
loop_
_entity_poly.entity_id
_entity_poly.type
_entity_poly.pdbx_seq_one_letter_code
_entity_poly.pdbx_strand_id
1 'polypeptide(L)'
;MSTRQSVSLVIADTFCQLSLCTLAPQSATVGLTFNEIGAPDGRGGRKPAFGPVTDRVRTETTGPGQRFRKNAARALGRWPHTYSALDLGTNNCRLLIAKPTRRGFRVVDAFSRIVRLGEGLGQSGELSAAAMDRAISALEICAKKMQRRGVSRAHNVATAACRQAANGVAFAAKVLAETGIELNIISPAEEARLAVAGCLPLLDHNSRHALVFDVGGGSTELIWLDLTNRRNPDILAWTSMSHGVVSLSEKYGSLEISPGAYATMVAEVREHLRGFEQEHNLRPHFDAGAVQMLGMSGTVTTLAGVYMGLRRYDRSLVDGVWVSVPEIRAVAQQLSGMDYNARVAVPCIGQERADLVVAGCAILEAITDLWPANSLRVADRGLREGILTMLMRQDDRRSALL
;
A
#
# COMPACT_ATOMS: atom_id res chain seq x y z
N MET A 1 -38.85 -35.84 -34.55
CA MET A 1 -38.85 -34.85 -35.62
C MET A 1 -37.85 -33.79 -35.27
N SER A 2 -36.58 -34.00 -35.58
CA SER A 2 -35.85 -33.66 -36.81
C SER A 2 -35.92 -32.15 -37.11
N THR A 3 -34.83 -31.47 -36.93
CA THR A 3 -33.91 -31.14 -38.02
C THR A 3 -32.61 -30.49 -37.49
N ARG A 4 -31.48 -31.13 -37.82
CA ARG A 4 -30.12 -30.57 -37.76
C ARG A 4 -29.93 -29.63 -38.96
N GLN A 5 -29.24 -28.53 -38.79
CA GLN A 5 -28.50 -27.89 -39.90
C GLN A 5 -27.08 -27.54 -39.46
N SER A 6 -26.17 -28.25 -40.11
CA SER A 6 -24.74 -27.99 -40.14
C SER A 6 -24.45 -26.91 -41.19
N VAL A 7 -23.53 -26.01 -40.95
CA VAL A 7 -22.88 -25.21 -42.01
C VAL A 7 -21.38 -25.29 -41.83
N SER A 8 -20.74 -25.72 -42.90
CA SER A 8 -19.33 -26.01 -43.05
C SER A 8 -18.48 -24.76 -43.28
N LEU A 9 -17.35 -24.83 -42.73
CA LEU A 9 -15.96 -24.43 -43.09
C LEU A 9 -15.73 -23.88 -44.50
N VAL A 10 -15.09 -22.71 -44.61
CA VAL A 10 -14.24 -22.37 -45.77
C VAL A 10 -12.93 -21.78 -45.24
N ILE A 11 -11.84 -22.47 -45.53
CA ILE A 11 -10.44 -22.08 -45.35
C ILE A 11 -10.04 -21.28 -46.60
N ALA A 12 -9.32 -20.18 -46.39
CA ALA A 12 -8.51 -19.60 -47.48
C ALA A 12 -7.18 -19.10 -46.89
N ASP A 13 -6.12 -19.83 -47.22
CA ASP A 13 -4.72 -19.47 -47.14
C ASP A 13 -4.40 -18.24 -48.01
N THR A 14 -3.64 -17.31 -47.52
CA THR A 14 -2.83 -16.48 -48.38
C THR A 14 -1.49 -16.16 -47.68
N PHE A 15 -0.45 -16.84 -48.16
CA PHE A 15 0.96 -16.50 -47.90
C PHE A 15 1.30 -15.18 -48.60
N CYS A 16 2.00 -14.29 -47.91
CA CYS A 16 2.89 -13.35 -48.59
C CYS A 16 4.12 -13.11 -47.73
N GLN A 17 5.25 -13.59 -48.27
CA GLN A 17 6.60 -13.26 -47.82
C GLN A 17 6.93 -11.81 -48.17
N LEU A 18 7.69 -11.12 -47.33
CA LEU A 18 8.68 -10.12 -47.75
C LEU A 18 9.69 -9.80 -46.64
N SER A 19 10.90 -10.25 -46.92
CA SER A 19 12.19 -9.60 -46.80
C SER A 19 12.67 -8.98 -45.48
N LEU A 20 13.72 -9.61 -45.01
CA LEU A 20 14.77 -9.15 -44.09
C LEU A 20 15.39 -7.80 -44.54
N CYS A 21 15.50 -6.88 -43.61
CA CYS A 21 16.51 -5.83 -43.67
C CYS A 21 17.18 -5.70 -42.29
N THR A 22 18.41 -6.20 -42.24
CA THR A 22 19.36 -6.07 -41.12
C THR A 22 19.89 -4.63 -41.06
N LEU A 23 19.77 -4.00 -39.92
CA LEU A 23 20.59 -2.84 -39.52
C LEU A 23 21.05 -3.00 -38.08
N ALA A 24 22.34 -3.09 -37.88
CA ALA A 24 23.01 -3.16 -36.59
C ALA A 24 23.01 -1.80 -35.89
N PRO A 25 22.92 -1.75 -34.53
CA PRO A 25 23.12 -0.51 -33.82
C PRO A 25 24.59 -0.27 -33.50
N GLN A 26 25.04 0.95 -33.80
CA GLN A 26 26.35 1.47 -33.40
C GLN A 26 26.28 1.85 -31.90
N SER A 27 27.23 1.30 -31.16
CA SER A 27 27.50 1.66 -29.77
C SER A 27 28.17 3.03 -29.69
N ALA A 28 27.56 3.98 -28.97
CA ALA A 28 28.21 5.20 -28.53
C ALA A 28 28.47 5.11 -27.02
N THR A 29 29.73 4.83 -26.69
CA THR A 29 30.25 4.91 -25.32
C THR A 29 30.54 6.37 -24.99
N VAL A 30 29.81 6.97 -24.05
CA VAL A 30 30.16 8.26 -23.48
C VAL A 30 30.84 8.02 -22.14
N GLY A 31 32.13 8.19 -22.09
CA GLY A 31 32.92 8.20 -20.88
C GLY A 31 32.74 9.52 -20.12
N LEU A 32 32.37 9.46 -18.87
CA LEU A 32 32.43 10.59 -17.93
C LEU A 32 33.62 10.38 -17.00
N THR A 33 34.63 11.23 -17.19
CA THR A 33 35.80 11.35 -16.33
C THR A 33 35.45 12.11 -15.07
N PHE A 34 35.76 11.53 -13.92
CA PHE A 34 35.75 12.20 -12.60
C PHE A 34 36.94 13.18 -12.54
N ASN A 35 36.64 14.45 -12.25
CA ASN A 35 37.63 15.44 -11.81
C ASN A 35 37.59 15.53 -10.29
N GLU A 36 38.71 15.20 -9.70
CA GLU A 36 39.02 15.51 -8.29
C GLU A 36 39.21 17.03 -8.14
N ILE A 37 38.49 17.62 -7.18
CA ILE A 37 38.78 18.99 -6.71
C ILE A 37 39.18 18.92 -5.24
N GLY A 38 40.41 19.43 -5.02
CA GLY A 38 41.16 19.39 -3.80
C GLY A 38 40.54 20.21 -2.66
N ALA A 39 40.97 19.86 -1.45
CA ALA A 39 40.69 20.55 -0.20
C ALA A 39 41.47 21.87 -0.10
N PRO A 40 40.93 22.92 0.49
CA PRO A 40 41.74 24.04 0.97
C PRO A 40 42.03 23.95 2.46
N ASP A 41 43.30 24.27 2.71
CA ASP A 41 44.06 24.32 3.93
C ASP A 41 43.59 25.43 4.91
N GLY A 42 43.78 25.18 6.20
CA GLY A 42 43.39 26.08 7.28
C GLY A 42 44.33 27.28 7.47
N ARG A 43 43.78 28.38 7.89
CA ARG A 43 44.48 29.39 8.76
C ARG A 43 43.50 30.32 9.46
N GLY A 44 43.66 30.40 10.71
CA GLY A 44 43.30 31.22 11.82
C GLY A 44 42.99 32.73 11.63
N GLY A 45 42.15 33.25 12.52
CA GLY A 45 41.92 34.70 12.62
C GLY A 45 40.90 35.09 13.70
N ARG A 46 41.38 35.29 14.91
CA ARG A 46 41.00 36.30 15.93
C ARG A 46 39.52 36.70 16.12
N LYS A 47 39.08 36.48 17.38
CA LYS A 47 37.96 37.18 18.05
C LYS A 47 38.29 38.65 18.30
N PRO A 48 37.29 39.54 18.28
CA PRO A 48 37.30 40.72 19.15
C PRO A 48 36.23 40.61 20.25
N ALA A 49 36.70 40.94 21.47
CA ALA A 49 35.87 41.16 22.63
C ALA A 49 35.37 42.62 22.61
N PHE A 50 34.09 42.83 22.94
CA PHE A 50 33.60 44.12 23.43
C PHE A 50 32.71 43.93 24.65
N GLY A 51 33.00 44.71 25.67
CA GLY A 51 32.40 44.74 26.97
C GLY A 51 31.06 45.51 27.02
N PRO A 52 30.48 45.67 28.23
CA PRO A 52 29.06 46.03 28.38
C PRO A 52 28.83 47.55 28.36
N VAL A 53 27.76 47.96 27.69
CA VAL A 53 27.21 49.32 27.83
C VAL A 53 25.82 49.16 28.44
N THR A 54 25.68 49.67 29.67
CA THR A 54 24.42 49.94 30.36
C THR A 54 23.82 51.20 29.80
N ASP A 55 22.58 51.18 29.31
CA ASP A 55 21.71 52.34 29.45
C ASP A 55 20.21 51.91 29.50
N ARG A 56 19.55 52.44 30.53
CA ARG A 56 18.11 52.26 30.79
C ARG A 56 17.34 53.26 29.94
N VAL A 57 16.48 52.75 29.06
CA VAL A 57 15.31 53.53 28.59
C VAL A 57 14.08 52.66 28.72
N ARG A 58 13.18 53.03 29.64
CA ARG A 58 11.81 52.52 29.68
C ARG A 58 11.02 53.13 28.51
N THR A 59 10.56 52.29 27.60
CA THR A 59 9.43 52.61 26.74
C THR A 59 8.51 51.42 26.70
N GLU A 60 7.32 51.60 27.20
CA GLU A 60 6.20 50.68 27.05
C GLU A 60 5.84 50.62 25.55
N THR A 61 6.17 49.49 24.90
CA THR A 61 5.64 49.15 23.58
C THR A 61 4.97 47.79 23.68
N THR A 62 3.66 47.80 23.54
CA THR A 62 2.85 46.61 23.31
C THR A 62 3.36 45.94 22.03
N GLY A 63 4.25 44.97 22.15
CA GLY A 63 4.93 44.32 21.05
C GLY A 63 4.05 43.30 20.32
N PRO A 64 4.35 43.04 19.05
CA PRO A 64 3.63 42.08 18.20
C PRO A 64 3.71 40.63 18.66
N GLY A 65 4.50 40.31 19.69
CA GLY A 65 4.65 38.94 20.23
C GLY A 65 3.41 38.35 20.91
N GLN A 66 2.48 39.18 21.42
CA GLN A 66 1.23 38.68 22.02
C GLN A 66 0.19 38.24 20.96
N ARG A 67 0.18 38.87 19.79
CA ARG A 67 -0.68 38.43 18.68
C ARG A 67 -0.20 37.10 18.07
N PHE A 68 1.11 36.88 17.99
CA PHE A 68 1.67 35.59 17.52
C PHE A 68 1.39 34.44 18.51
N ARG A 69 1.49 34.67 19.82
CA ARG A 69 1.16 33.66 20.84
C ARG A 69 -0.34 33.36 20.89
N LYS A 70 -1.24 34.37 20.77
CA LYS A 70 -2.67 34.14 20.68
C LYS A 70 -3.09 33.40 19.41
N ASN A 71 -2.44 33.69 18.28
CA ASN A 71 -2.67 32.96 17.03
C ASN A 71 -2.10 31.54 17.05
N ALA A 72 -0.98 31.31 17.71
CA ALA A 72 -0.42 29.97 17.92
C ALA A 72 -1.30 29.13 18.88
N ALA A 73 -1.82 29.74 19.96
CA ALA A 73 -2.76 29.09 20.88
C ALA A 73 -4.12 28.80 20.23
N ARG A 74 -4.64 29.72 19.39
CA ARG A 74 -5.83 29.46 18.56
C ARG A 74 -5.60 28.37 17.52
N ALA A 75 -4.40 28.27 16.94
CA ALA A 75 -4.05 27.22 16.00
C ALA A 75 -3.89 25.84 16.69
N LEU A 76 -3.44 25.80 17.93
CA LEU A 76 -3.37 24.57 18.75
C LEU A 76 -4.74 24.14 19.28
N GLY A 77 -5.70 25.07 19.49
CA GLY A 77 -7.08 24.76 19.89
C GLY A 77 -8.00 24.31 18.75
N ARG A 78 -7.58 24.40 17.49
CA ARG A 78 -8.40 24.06 16.33
C ARG A 78 -8.57 22.55 16.12
N TRP A 79 -7.68 21.72 16.68
CA TRP A 79 -7.75 20.25 16.57
C TRP A 79 -7.47 19.59 17.92
N PRO A 80 -8.48 19.51 18.80
CA PRO A 80 -8.31 18.99 20.14
C PRO A 80 -8.13 17.47 20.18
N HIS A 81 -8.43 16.78 19.06
CA HIS A 81 -8.49 15.33 19.01
C HIS A 81 -7.18 14.67 18.59
N THR A 82 -6.93 13.52 19.21
CA THR A 82 -5.95 12.53 18.74
C THR A 82 -6.74 11.41 18.08
N TYR A 83 -6.37 11.06 16.86
CA TYR A 83 -7.08 10.09 16.02
C TYR A 83 -6.32 8.79 15.94
N SER A 84 -7.04 7.67 15.81
CA SER A 84 -6.44 6.39 15.50
C SER A 84 -7.20 5.66 14.41
N ALA A 85 -6.44 4.88 13.63
CA ALA A 85 -6.91 3.93 12.66
C ALA A 85 -6.29 2.57 12.95
N LEU A 86 -7.11 1.58 13.28
CA LEU A 86 -6.70 0.20 13.46
C LEU A 86 -7.23 -0.63 12.30
N ASP A 87 -6.37 -1.46 11.74
CA ASP A 87 -6.64 -2.38 10.65
C ASP A 87 -6.22 -3.79 11.08
N LEU A 88 -7.20 -4.67 11.24
CA LEU A 88 -7.02 -6.09 11.51
C LEU A 88 -7.29 -6.87 10.22
N GLY A 89 -6.22 -7.12 9.48
CA GLY A 89 -6.25 -7.90 8.25
C GLY A 89 -6.06 -9.40 8.47
N THR A 90 -6.05 -10.15 7.38
CA THR A 90 -5.85 -11.60 7.38
C THR A 90 -4.47 -11.99 7.93
N ASN A 91 -3.44 -11.20 7.64
CA ASN A 91 -2.06 -11.48 8.09
C ASN A 91 -1.57 -10.55 9.20
N ASN A 92 -1.98 -9.30 9.20
CA ASN A 92 -1.40 -8.27 10.04
C ASN A 92 -2.43 -7.56 10.92
N CYS A 93 -2.03 -7.19 12.14
CA CYS A 93 -2.69 -6.17 12.97
C CYS A 93 -1.86 -4.89 12.92
N ARG A 94 -2.46 -3.79 12.47
CA ARG A 94 -1.78 -2.50 12.26
C ARG A 94 -2.55 -1.36 12.91
N LEU A 95 -1.82 -0.46 13.57
CA LEU A 95 -2.38 0.75 14.20
C LEU A 95 -1.59 1.98 13.76
N LEU A 96 -2.29 3.04 13.40
CA LEU A 96 -1.73 4.39 13.30
C LEU A 96 -2.44 5.31 14.29
N ILE A 97 -1.66 6.13 15.02
CA ILE A 97 -2.17 7.22 15.85
C ILE A 97 -1.61 8.53 15.31
N ALA A 98 -2.47 9.50 15.05
CA ALA A 98 -2.09 10.74 14.41
C ALA A 98 -2.77 11.97 15.01
N LYS A 99 -2.13 13.12 14.81
CA LYS A 99 -2.69 14.45 15.09
C LYS A 99 -2.81 15.26 13.80
N PRO A 100 -3.88 16.01 13.60
CA PRO A 100 -4.03 16.87 12.44
C PRO A 100 -2.94 17.92 12.34
N THR A 101 -2.66 18.33 11.11
CA THR A 101 -1.79 19.46 10.77
C THR A 101 -2.47 20.33 9.71
N ARG A 102 -1.90 21.48 9.36
CA ARG A 102 -2.46 22.35 8.31
C ARG A 102 -2.47 21.67 6.91
N ARG A 103 -1.64 20.66 6.69
CA ARG A 103 -1.47 20.00 5.38
C ARG A 103 -1.74 18.49 5.44
N GLY A 104 -2.64 18.05 6.32
CA GLY A 104 -2.94 16.63 6.55
C GLY A 104 -2.77 16.23 8.00
N PHE A 105 -1.98 15.22 8.29
CA PHE A 105 -1.73 14.76 9.67
C PHE A 105 -0.28 14.35 9.89
N ARG A 106 0.10 14.28 11.16
CA ARG A 106 1.40 13.75 11.60
C ARG A 106 1.18 12.53 12.46
N VAL A 107 1.78 11.41 12.08
CA VAL A 107 1.79 10.18 12.87
C VAL A 107 2.57 10.43 14.17
N VAL A 108 1.98 10.10 15.30
CA VAL A 108 2.58 10.26 16.65
C VAL A 108 2.90 8.93 17.30
N ASP A 109 2.28 7.83 16.85
CA ASP A 109 2.60 6.46 17.23
C ASP A 109 2.11 5.49 16.16
N ALA A 110 2.74 4.32 16.10
CA ALA A 110 2.35 3.25 15.19
C ALA A 110 2.61 1.89 15.84
N PHE A 111 1.91 0.87 15.33
CA PHE A 111 2.14 -0.52 15.67
C PHE A 111 1.85 -1.40 14.45
N SER A 112 2.64 -2.45 14.29
CA SER A 112 2.41 -3.49 13.28
C SER A 112 2.91 -4.81 13.83
N ARG A 113 2.09 -5.85 13.72
CA ARG A 113 2.45 -7.23 14.09
C ARG A 113 1.78 -8.19 13.13
N ILE A 114 2.53 -9.20 12.67
CA ILE A 114 2.00 -10.34 11.97
C ILE A 114 1.27 -11.23 12.98
N VAL A 115 -0.01 -11.44 12.77
CA VAL A 115 -0.91 -12.23 13.65
C VAL A 115 -1.43 -13.49 12.96
N ARG A 116 -1.34 -13.55 11.61
CA ARG A 116 -1.81 -14.67 10.79
C ARG A 116 -3.23 -15.10 11.19
N LEU A 117 -4.15 -14.11 11.29
CA LEU A 117 -5.53 -14.36 11.73
C LEU A 117 -6.26 -15.32 10.79
N GLY A 118 -5.98 -15.25 9.48
CA GLY A 118 -6.61 -16.10 8.48
C GLY A 118 -5.91 -17.44 8.24
N GLU A 119 -4.94 -17.82 9.07
CA GLU A 119 -4.25 -19.12 8.96
C GLU A 119 -5.24 -20.28 9.11
N GLY A 120 -5.29 -21.16 8.10
CA GLY A 120 -6.20 -22.32 8.05
C GLY A 120 -7.66 -22.00 7.72
N LEU A 121 -8.01 -20.71 7.53
CA LEU A 121 -9.39 -20.29 7.27
C LEU A 121 -9.95 -20.89 5.98
N GLY A 122 -9.13 -20.96 4.92
CA GLY A 122 -9.56 -21.52 3.63
C GLY A 122 -10.00 -22.99 3.71
N GLN A 123 -9.51 -23.76 4.69
CA GLN A 123 -9.84 -25.17 4.90
C GLN A 123 -10.96 -25.36 5.92
N SER A 124 -10.93 -24.60 7.01
CA SER A 124 -11.86 -24.78 8.13
C SER A 124 -13.13 -23.95 8.03
N GLY A 125 -13.11 -22.84 7.30
CA GLY A 125 -14.17 -21.83 7.30
C GLY A 125 -14.26 -21.00 8.59
N GLU A 126 -13.35 -21.19 9.55
CA GLU A 126 -13.35 -20.54 10.87
C GLU A 126 -11.96 -20.04 11.27
N LEU A 127 -11.92 -18.99 12.07
CA LEU A 127 -10.70 -18.52 12.74
C LEU A 127 -10.30 -19.53 13.81
N SER A 128 -9.05 -20.01 13.78
CA SER A 128 -8.55 -20.92 14.81
C SER A 128 -8.35 -20.21 16.15
N ALA A 129 -8.50 -20.95 17.27
CA ALA A 129 -8.29 -20.40 18.61
C ALA A 129 -6.89 -19.76 18.75
N ALA A 130 -5.84 -20.42 18.25
CA ALA A 130 -4.48 -19.92 18.31
C ALA A 130 -4.30 -18.61 17.50
N ALA A 131 -4.95 -18.47 16.35
CA ALA A 131 -4.92 -17.23 15.55
C ALA A 131 -5.67 -16.09 16.25
N MET A 132 -6.83 -16.38 16.84
CA MET A 132 -7.59 -15.42 17.65
C MET A 132 -6.78 -14.92 18.85
N ASP A 133 -6.10 -15.79 19.58
CA ASP A 133 -5.29 -15.42 20.75
C ASP A 133 -4.09 -14.54 20.36
N ARG A 134 -3.41 -14.85 19.23
CA ARG A 134 -2.35 -13.98 18.68
C ARG A 134 -2.87 -12.60 18.33
N ALA A 135 -4.06 -12.52 17.73
CA ALA A 135 -4.68 -11.25 17.36
C ALA A 135 -5.09 -10.44 18.60
N ILE A 136 -5.72 -11.06 19.61
CA ILE A 136 -6.08 -10.42 20.87
C ILE A 136 -4.85 -9.86 21.57
N SER A 137 -3.77 -10.62 21.69
CA SER A 137 -2.50 -10.14 22.28
C SER A 137 -1.93 -8.91 21.55
N ALA A 138 -2.12 -8.81 20.23
CA ALA A 138 -1.73 -7.62 19.47
C ALA A 138 -2.68 -6.44 19.73
N LEU A 139 -3.98 -6.70 19.81
CA LEU A 139 -5.02 -5.71 20.06
C LEU A 139 -4.93 -5.11 21.46
N GLU A 140 -4.56 -5.88 22.49
CA GLU A 140 -4.27 -5.35 23.83
C GLU A 140 -3.16 -4.30 23.83
N ILE A 141 -2.10 -4.54 23.03
CA ILE A 141 -1.02 -3.56 22.88
C ILE A 141 -1.55 -2.31 22.18
N CYS A 142 -2.40 -2.47 21.17
CA CYS A 142 -3.05 -1.35 20.49
C CYS A 142 -3.91 -0.54 21.45
N ALA A 143 -4.74 -1.19 22.29
CA ALA A 143 -5.57 -0.54 23.30
C ALA A 143 -4.74 0.29 24.29
N LYS A 144 -3.64 -0.30 24.84
CA LYS A 144 -2.70 0.39 25.73
C LYS A 144 -2.02 1.58 25.06
N LYS A 145 -1.71 1.49 23.75
CA LYS A 145 -1.13 2.61 22.98
C LYS A 145 -2.16 3.73 22.77
N MET A 146 -3.38 3.40 22.37
CA MET A 146 -4.47 4.37 22.18
C MET A 146 -4.75 5.11 23.48
N GLN A 147 -4.86 4.41 24.61
CA GLN A 147 -5.06 5.01 25.93
C GLN A 147 -3.92 5.95 26.31
N ARG A 148 -2.64 5.51 26.19
CA ARG A 148 -1.46 6.33 26.53
C ARG A 148 -1.33 7.59 25.68
N ARG A 149 -1.81 7.56 24.44
CA ARG A 149 -1.78 8.70 23.51
C ARG A 149 -3.00 9.60 23.61
N GLY A 150 -3.97 9.27 24.48
CA GLY A 150 -5.19 10.04 24.66
C GLY A 150 -6.04 10.09 23.38
N VAL A 151 -6.17 8.95 22.71
CA VAL A 151 -7.01 8.85 21.49
C VAL A 151 -8.44 9.13 21.86
N SER A 152 -9.06 10.10 21.19
CA SER A 152 -10.46 10.51 21.41
C SER A 152 -11.37 10.25 20.19
N ARG A 153 -10.77 9.89 19.06
CA ARG A 153 -11.47 9.48 17.84
C ARG A 153 -10.78 8.28 17.25
N ALA A 154 -11.45 7.15 17.20
CA ALA A 154 -10.95 5.89 16.68
C ALA A 154 -11.90 5.30 15.65
N HIS A 155 -11.36 4.64 14.64
CA HIS A 155 -12.09 3.72 13.79
C HIS A 155 -11.23 2.47 13.63
N ASN A 156 -11.75 1.35 14.12
CA ASN A 156 -11.04 0.08 14.15
C ASN A 156 -11.77 -0.89 13.24
N VAL A 157 -11.11 -1.33 12.18
CA VAL A 157 -11.73 -2.19 11.18
C VAL A 157 -11.11 -3.58 11.18
N ALA A 158 -11.94 -4.56 10.82
CA ALA A 158 -11.52 -5.91 10.49
C ALA A 158 -11.96 -6.22 9.05
N THR A 159 -11.12 -6.92 8.30
CA THR A 159 -11.30 -7.11 6.86
C THR A 159 -11.55 -8.58 6.49
N ALA A 160 -10.97 -9.09 5.41
CA ALA A 160 -11.30 -10.34 4.77
C ALA A 160 -11.39 -11.55 5.73
N ALA A 161 -10.43 -11.76 6.63
CA ALA A 161 -10.45 -12.92 7.53
C ALA A 161 -11.70 -12.94 8.43
N CYS A 162 -12.01 -11.82 9.09
CA CYS A 162 -13.22 -11.74 9.93
C CYS A 162 -14.51 -11.78 9.11
N ARG A 163 -14.48 -11.24 7.91
CA ARG A 163 -15.65 -11.21 7.02
C ARG A 163 -16.00 -12.59 6.46
N GLN A 164 -14.99 -13.42 6.18
CA GLN A 164 -15.17 -14.76 5.59
C GLN A 164 -15.44 -15.85 6.63
N ALA A 165 -14.93 -15.67 7.85
CA ALA A 165 -15.03 -16.68 8.91
C ALA A 165 -16.44 -16.76 9.49
N ALA A 166 -16.96 -18.00 9.66
CA ALA A 166 -18.25 -18.25 10.32
C ALA A 166 -18.30 -17.69 11.75
N ASN A 167 -17.16 -17.72 12.46
CA ASN A 167 -17.00 -17.21 13.83
C ASN A 167 -16.47 -15.76 13.89
N GLY A 168 -16.40 -15.03 12.78
CA GLY A 168 -15.82 -13.68 12.72
C GLY A 168 -16.53 -12.65 13.59
N VAL A 169 -17.88 -12.67 13.61
CA VAL A 169 -18.70 -11.79 14.47
C VAL A 169 -18.50 -12.12 15.96
N ALA A 170 -18.47 -13.40 16.32
CA ALA A 170 -18.22 -13.85 17.69
C ALA A 170 -16.80 -13.43 18.13
N PHE A 171 -15.81 -13.50 17.24
CA PHE A 171 -14.47 -13.02 17.52
C PHE A 171 -14.43 -11.50 17.75
N ALA A 172 -15.13 -10.70 16.96
CA ALA A 172 -15.23 -9.25 17.19
C ALA A 172 -15.86 -8.91 18.55
N ALA A 173 -16.88 -9.65 18.97
CA ALA A 173 -17.47 -9.51 20.30
C ALA A 173 -16.47 -9.91 21.42
N LYS A 174 -15.70 -10.98 21.25
CA LYS A 174 -14.63 -11.40 22.17
C LYS A 174 -13.57 -10.30 22.30
N VAL A 175 -13.14 -9.70 21.19
CA VAL A 175 -12.19 -8.58 21.19
C VAL A 175 -12.70 -7.40 21.98
N LEU A 176 -13.96 -7.02 21.81
CA LEU A 176 -14.57 -5.93 22.59
C LEU A 176 -14.54 -6.24 24.08
N ALA A 177 -14.93 -7.45 24.48
CA ALA A 177 -14.97 -7.87 25.89
C ALA A 177 -13.58 -7.87 26.55
N GLU A 178 -12.54 -8.31 25.84
CA GLU A 178 -11.20 -8.49 26.40
C GLU A 178 -10.32 -7.23 26.30
N THR A 179 -10.49 -6.41 25.25
CA THR A 179 -9.60 -5.28 24.97
C THR A 179 -10.26 -3.92 25.02
N GLY A 180 -11.59 -3.86 25.05
CA GLY A 180 -12.36 -2.63 24.91
C GLY A 180 -12.34 -2.04 23.50
N ILE A 181 -11.74 -2.73 22.50
CA ILE A 181 -11.70 -2.29 21.11
C ILE A 181 -12.96 -2.81 20.40
N GLU A 182 -13.79 -1.89 19.94
CA GLU A 182 -14.89 -2.22 19.04
C GLU A 182 -14.35 -2.35 17.61
N LEU A 183 -14.44 -3.57 17.04
CA LEU A 183 -14.05 -3.86 15.66
C LEU A 183 -15.26 -3.81 14.73
N ASN A 184 -15.16 -3.01 13.69
CA ASN A 184 -16.13 -2.95 12.60
C ASN A 184 -15.68 -3.86 11.45
N ILE A 185 -16.40 -4.94 11.19
CA ILE A 185 -16.15 -5.78 10.01
C ILE A 185 -16.68 -5.05 8.79
N ILE A 186 -15.78 -4.50 7.97
CA ILE A 186 -16.15 -3.66 6.83
C ILE A 186 -16.37 -4.47 5.55
N SER A 187 -17.21 -3.94 4.67
CA SER A 187 -17.44 -4.50 3.34
C SER A 187 -16.22 -4.27 2.42
N PRO A 188 -16.04 -5.10 1.35
CA PRO A 188 -14.99 -4.84 0.36
C PRO A 188 -15.12 -3.47 -0.32
N ALA A 189 -16.34 -2.98 -0.54
CA ALA A 189 -16.59 -1.66 -1.10
C ALA A 189 -16.11 -0.52 -0.18
N GLU A 190 -16.29 -0.66 1.12
CA GLU A 190 -15.82 0.31 2.11
C GLU A 190 -14.29 0.25 2.22
N GLU A 191 -13.71 -0.95 2.24
CA GLU A 191 -12.26 -1.18 2.22
C GLU A 191 -11.62 -0.48 1.00
N ALA A 192 -12.17 -0.65 -0.21
CA ALA A 192 -11.71 0.01 -1.42
C ALA A 192 -11.78 1.54 -1.33
N ARG A 193 -12.90 2.11 -0.85
CA ARG A 193 -13.04 3.58 -0.69
C ARG A 193 -12.02 4.15 0.28
N LEU A 194 -11.79 3.48 1.40
CA LEU A 194 -10.82 3.90 2.41
C LEU A 194 -9.39 3.79 1.87
N ALA A 195 -9.08 2.72 1.13
CA ALA A 195 -7.79 2.52 0.49
C ALA A 195 -7.47 3.66 -0.51
N VAL A 196 -8.43 4.00 -1.39
CA VAL A 196 -8.31 5.13 -2.32
C VAL A 196 -8.10 6.44 -1.56
N ALA A 197 -8.90 6.71 -0.52
CA ALA A 197 -8.76 7.93 0.28
C ALA A 197 -7.37 8.07 0.92
N GLY A 198 -6.72 6.95 1.30
CA GLY A 198 -5.36 6.94 1.82
C GLY A 198 -4.30 7.20 0.77
N CYS A 199 -4.56 6.80 -0.48
CA CYS A 199 -3.62 6.91 -1.60
C CYS A 199 -3.78 8.19 -2.43
N LEU A 200 -4.80 9.02 -2.17
CA LEU A 200 -5.03 10.28 -2.91
C LEU A 200 -3.77 11.12 -3.13
N PRO A 201 -2.86 11.31 -2.15
CA PRO A 201 -1.66 12.12 -2.35
C PRO A 201 -0.65 11.53 -3.35
N LEU A 202 -0.80 10.26 -3.72
CA LEU A 202 0.06 9.55 -4.66
C LEU A 202 -0.54 9.44 -6.06
N LEU A 203 -1.77 9.90 -6.28
CA LEU A 203 -2.38 9.89 -7.61
C LEU A 203 -1.74 10.96 -8.49
N ASP A 204 -1.33 10.55 -9.69
CA ASP A 204 -0.68 11.44 -10.66
C ASP A 204 -1.72 12.33 -11.34
N HIS A 205 -1.41 13.61 -11.37
CA HIS A 205 -2.28 14.62 -11.99
C HIS A 205 -2.21 14.63 -13.51
N ASN A 206 -1.26 13.92 -14.11
CA ASN A 206 -1.11 13.84 -15.57
C ASN A 206 -1.86 12.65 -16.17
N SER A 207 -2.24 11.67 -15.37
CA SER A 207 -3.01 10.50 -15.79
C SER A 207 -4.50 10.80 -15.74
N ARG A 208 -5.26 10.29 -16.72
CA ARG A 208 -6.72 10.37 -16.72
C ARG A 208 -7.37 9.34 -15.83
N HIS A 209 -6.75 8.16 -15.77
CA HIS A 209 -7.25 7.03 -14.97
C HIS A 209 -6.16 6.51 -14.06
N ALA A 210 -6.57 5.76 -13.05
CA ALA A 210 -5.65 4.95 -12.26
C ALA A 210 -6.22 3.56 -12.01
N LEU A 211 -5.37 2.55 -12.08
CA LEU A 211 -5.63 1.23 -11.52
C LEU A 211 -4.88 1.13 -10.19
N VAL A 212 -5.64 1.13 -9.11
CA VAL A 212 -5.12 0.94 -7.75
C VAL A 212 -5.37 -0.52 -7.36
N PHE A 213 -4.36 -1.20 -6.83
CA PHE A 213 -4.52 -2.56 -6.34
C PHE A 213 -3.86 -2.75 -4.98
N ASP A 214 -4.50 -3.55 -4.14
CA ASP A 214 -4.03 -3.94 -2.81
C ASP A 214 -3.90 -5.46 -2.73
N VAL A 215 -2.66 -5.95 -2.59
CA VAL A 215 -2.38 -7.38 -2.46
C VAL A 215 -2.37 -7.74 -0.98
N GLY A 216 -3.53 -8.11 -0.46
CA GLY A 216 -3.73 -8.47 0.94
C GLY A 216 -3.34 -9.91 1.26
N GLY A 217 -3.57 -10.32 2.51
CA GLY A 217 -3.33 -11.70 2.96
C GLY A 217 -4.37 -12.68 2.44
N GLY A 218 -5.66 -12.35 2.54
CA GLY A 218 -6.79 -13.20 2.16
C GLY A 218 -7.50 -12.80 0.87
N SER A 219 -7.25 -11.60 0.39
CA SER A 219 -7.88 -11.07 -0.83
C SER A 219 -6.93 -10.12 -1.56
N THR A 220 -7.27 -9.83 -2.81
CA THR A 220 -6.65 -8.76 -3.60
C THR A 220 -7.76 -7.89 -4.15
N GLU A 221 -7.69 -6.61 -3.87
CA GLU A 221 -8.61 -5.59 -4.33
C GLU A 221 -8.03 -4.88 -5.56
N LEU A 222 -8.88 -4.64 -6.59
CA LEU A 222 -8.58 -3.79 -7.73
C LEU A 222 -9.63 -2.70 -7.81
N ILE A 223 -9.19 -1.47 -8.04
CA ILE A 223 -10.04 -0.29 -8.06
C ILE A 223 -9.67 0.54 -9.28
N TRP A 224 -10.63 0.72 -10.18
CA TRP A 224 -10.52 1.53 -11.38
C TRP A 224 -11.06 2.94 -11.14
N LEU A 225 -10.24 3.95 -11.36
CA LEU A 225 -10.53 5.35 -11.02
C LEU A 225 -10.54 6.24 -12.26
N ASP A 226 -11.50 7.18 -12.31
CA ASP A 226 -11.39 8.40 -13.12
C ASP A 226 -10.78 9.52 -12.27
N LEU A 227 -9.71 10.12 -12.77
CA LEU A 227 -8.96 11.19 -12.11
C LEU A 227 -9.35 12.60 -12.61
N THR A 228 -10.42 12.73 -13.38
CA THR A 228 -10.90 14.02 -13.87
C THR A 228 -11.17 14.98 -12.70
N ASN A 229 -11.81 14.48 -11.63
CA ASN A 229 -11.94 15.20 -10.37
C ASN A 229 -10.84 14.78 -9.39
N ARG A 230 -9.70 15.44 -9.44
CA ARG A 230 -8.49 15.11 -8.66
C ARG A 230 -8.66 15.17 -7.15
N ARG A 231 -9.61 15.97 -6.65
CA ARG A 231 -9.88 16.10 -5.20
C ARG A 231 -10.75 14.98 -4.66
N ASN A 232 -11.53 14.39 -5.53
CA ASN A 232 -12.44 13.29 -5.22
C ASN A 232 -12.59 12.44 -6.48
N PRO A 233 -11.62 11.55 -6.77
CA PRO A 233 -11.69 10.64 -7.91
C PRO A 233 -12.92 9.77 -7.84
N ASP A 234 -13.53 9.51 -8.99
CA ASP A 234 -14.68 8.63 -9.08
C ASP A 234 -14.21 7.18 -9.21
N ILE A 235 -14.77 6.30 -8.41
CA ILE A 235 -14.57 4.85 -8.53
C ILE A 235 -15.50 4.38 -9.65
N LEU A 236 -14.92 4.08 -10.82
CA LEU A 236 -15.66 3.59 -11.97
C LEU A 236 -16.02 2.11 -11.84
N ALA A 237 -15.08 1.32 -11.30
CA ALA A 237 -15.25 -0.09 -11.04
C ALA A 237 -14.32 -0.54 -9.91
N TRP A 238 -14.71 -1.64 -9.26
CA TRP A 238 -13.85 -2.29 -8.28
C TRP A 238 -14.19 -3.78 -8.20
N THR A 239 -13.21 -4.58 -7.81
CA THR A 239 -13.41 -6.00 -7.50
C THR A 239 -12.54 -6.39 -6.32
N SER A 240 -12.97 -7.43 -5.60
CA SER A 240 -12.17 -8.09 -4.55
C SER A 240 -12.20 -9.59 -4.84
N MET A 241 -11.06 -10.13 -5.20
CA MET A 241 -10.89 -11.56 -5.41
C MET A 241 -10.33 -12.23 -4.15
N SER A 242 -10.83 -13.43 -3.84
CA SER A 242 -10.37 -14.21 -2.66
C SER A 242 -9.01 -14.88 -2.90
N HIS A 243 -8.08 -14.14 -3.51
CA HIS A 243 -6.72 -14.54 -3.81
C HIS A 243 -5.78 -13.53 -3.16
N GLY A 244 -5.33 -13.85 -1.96
CA GLY A 244 -4.31 -13.11 -1.24
C GLY A 244 -3.06 -13.97 -1.05
N VAL A 245 -2.00 -13.37 -0.49
CA VAL A 245 -0.72 -14.09 -0.31
C VAL A 245 -0.82 -15.28 0.65
N VAL A 246 -1.69 -15.22 1.64
CA VAL A 246 -1.91 -16.33 2.58
C VAL A 246 -2.70 -17.45 1.90
N SER A 247 -3.84 -17.13 1.29
CA SER A 247 -4.70 -18.13 0.64
C SER A 247 -4.00 -18.88 -0.50
N LEU A 248 -3.21 -18.19 -1.32
CA LEU A 248 -2.42 -18.84 -2.38
C LEU A 248 -1.27 -19.69 -1.79
N SER A 249 -0.56 -19.19 -0.79
CA SER A 249 0.51 -19.94 -0.15
C SER A 249 0.01 -21.22 0.54
N GLU A 250 -1.17 -21.17 1.15
CA GLU A 250 -1.82 -22.37 1.74
C GLU A 250 -2.23 -23.38 0.67
N LYS A 251 -2.68 -22.92 -0.49
CA LYS A 251 -3.13 -23.76 -1.59
C LYS A 251 -1.98 -24.45 -2.35
N TYR A 252 -0.91 -23.70 -2.62
CA TYR A 252 0.17 -24.15 -3.52
C TYR A 252 1.47 -24.48 -2.80
N GLY A 253 1.53 -24.30 -1.49
CA GLY A 253 2.74 -24.40 -0.69
C GLY A 253 3.41 -23.04 -0.48
N SER A 254 4.23 -22.96 0.56
CA SER A 254 4.85 -21.71 1.00
C SER A 254 6.37 -21.78 1.08
N LEU A 255 6.93 -22.97 1.38
CA LEU A 255 8.38 -23.14 1.57
C LEU A 255 9.08 -23.48 0.27
N GLU A 256 8.57 -24.49 -0.45
CA GLU A 256 9.09 -24.94 -1.74
C GLU A 256 8.00 -24.81 -2.79
N ILE A 257 8.23 -23.93 -3.75
CA ILE A 257 7.27 -23.68 -4.84
C ILE A 257 7.98 -24.03 -6.14
N SER A 258 7.48 -25.08 -6.82
CA SER A 258 8.01 -25.47 -8.11
C SER A 258 7.67 -24.42 -9.19
N PRO A 259 8.45 -24.30 -10.27
CA PRO A 259 8.12 -23.42 -11.39
C PRO A 259 6.72 -23.69 -11.98
N GLY A 260 6.28 -24.96 -12.00
CA GLY A 260 4.94 -25.35 -12.45
C GLY A 260 3.84 -24.86 -11.50
N ALA A 261 4.04 -24.95 -10.18
CA ALA A 261 3.12 -24.41 -9.19
C ALA A 261 3.01 -22.88 -9.28
N TYR A 262 4.14 -22.20 -9.45
CA TYR A 262 4.18 -20.76 -9.65
C TYR A 262 3.40 -20.32 -10.90
N ALA A 263 3.65 -20.99 -12.05
CA ALA A 263 2.93 -20.71 -13.27
C ALA A 263 1.41 -20.95 -13.12
N THR A 264 1.02 -21.98 -12.35
CA THR A 264 -0.39 -22.27 -12.05
C THR A 264 -1.03 -21.16 -11.20
N MET A 265 -0.31 -20.64 -10.20
CA MET A 265 -0.78 -19.48 -9.42
C MET A 265 -1.03 -18.27 -10.31
N VAL A 266 -0.07 -17.93 -11.18
CA VAL A 266 -0.19 -16.79 -12.11
C VAL A 266 -1.40 -16.98 -13.03
N ALA A 267 -1.59 -18.20 -13.58
CA ALA A 267 -2.70 -18.50 -14.48
C ALA A 267 -4.05 -18.40 -13.77
N GLU A 268 -4.17 -18.90 -12.55
CA GLU A 268 -5.39 -18.84 -11.74
C GLU A 268 -5.78 -17.39 -11.44
N VAL A 269 -4.83 -16.59 -10.94
CA VAL A 269 -5.08 -15.18 -10.66
C VAL A 269 -5.48 -14.43 -11.93
N ARG A 270 -4.78 -14.66 -13.04
CA ARG A 270 -5.08 -14.04 -14.33
C ARG A 270 -6.49 -14.37 -14.82
N GLU A 271 -6.96 -15.61 -14.64
CA GLU A 271 -8.31 -16.01 -15.03
C GLU A 271 -9.37 -15.21 -14.26
N HIS A 272 -9.19 -14.99 -12.96
CA HIS A 272 -10.10 -14.16 -12.18
C HIS A 272 -10.06 -12.68 -12.60
N LEU A 273 -8.90 -12.16 -12.98
CA LEU A 273 -8.75 -10.79 -13.47
C LEU A 273 -9.37 -10.57 -14.84
N ARG A 274 -9.43 -11.61 -15.68
CA ARG A 274 -10.06 -11.54 -17.03
C ARG A 274 -11.52 -11.15 -16.97
N GLY A 275 -12.27 -11.61 -15.96
CA GLY A 275 -13.67 -11.20 -15.79
C GLY A 275 -13.80 -9.68 -15.62
N PHE A 276 -12.93 -9.08 -14.81
CA PHE A 276 -12.91 -7.64 -14.60
C PHE A 276 -12.50 -6.87 -15.87
N GLU A 277 -11.51 -7.39 -16.62
CA GLU A 277 -11.12 -6.80 -17.91
C GLU A 277 -12.24 -6.89 -18.94
N GLN A 278 -12.92 -8.05 -19.06
CA GLN A 278 -14.03 -8.25 -20.01
C GLN A 278 -15.21 -7.32 -19.73
N GLU A 279 -15.51 -7.07 -18.45
CA GLU A 279 -16.63 -6.20 -18.06
C GLU A 279 -16.31 -4.71 -18.26
N HIS A 280 -15.07 -4.29 -18.00
CA HIS A 280 -14.73 -2.86 -17.91
C HIS A 280 -13.78 -2.37 -18.98
N ASN A 281 -13.16 -3.28 -19.78
CA ASN A 281 -12.31 -2.96 -20.94
C ASN A 281 -11.20 -1.93 -20.64
N LEU A 282 -10.35 -2.22 -19.65
CA LEU A 282 -9.29 -1.33 -19.19
C LEU A 282 -8.10 -1.27 -20.17
N ARG A 283 -7.83 -2.39 -20.88
CA ARG A 283 -6.65 -2.57 -21.73
C ARG A 283 -6.39 -1.42 -22.71
N PRO A 284 -7.39 -0.92 -23.46
CA PRO A 284 -7.18 0.19 -24.39
C PRO A 284 -6.66 1.47 -23.74
N HIS A 285 -7.05 1.73 -22.46
CA HIS A 285 -6.55 2.88 -21.71
C HIS A 285 -5.07 2.72 -21.32
N PHE A 286 -4.63 1.50 -21.01
CA PHE A 286 -3.22 1.19 -20.78
C PHE A 286 -2.39 1.32 -22.06
N ASP A 287 -2.87 0.79 -23.18
CA ASP A 287 -2.21 0.89 -24.49
C ASP A 287 -2.07 2.35 -24.96
N ALA A 288 -3.00 3.21 -24.58
CA ALA A 288 -2.93 4.66 -24.80
C ALA A 288 -2.00 5.41 -23.83
N GLY A 289 -1.41 4.75 -22.83
CA GLY A 289 -0.54 5.37 -21.83
C GLY A 289 -1.24 6.34 -20.89
N ALA A 290 -2.57 6.28 -20.78
CA ALA A 290 -3.41 7.22 -20.02
C ALA A 290 -3.65 6.78 -18.56
N VAL A 291 -3.03 5.69 -18.11
CA VAL A 291 -3.29 5.05 -16.81
C VAL A 291 -2.08 5.09 -15.90
N GLN A 292 -2.27 5.55 -14.67
CA GLN A 292 -1.33 5.30 -13.58
C GLN A 292 -1.63 3.95 -12.95
N MET A 293 -0.61 3.09 -12.83
CA MET A 293 -0.68 1.91 -11.97
C MET A 293 -0.14 2.24 -10.58
N LEU A 294 -0.91 1.92 -9.52
CA LEU A 294 -0.53 2.15 -8.13
C LEU A 294 -0.77 0.88 -7.32
N GLY A 295 0.31 0.34 -6.76
CA GLY A 295 0.25 -0.87 -5.94
C GLY A 295 0.47 -0.57 -4.46
N MET A 296 -0.39 -1.16 -3.64
CA MET A 296 -0.35 -1.05 -2.19
C MET A 296 0.07 -2.36 -1.52
N SER A 297 0.18 -2.30 -0.24
CA SER A 297 0.40 -3.40 0.71
C SER A 297 1.83 -3.92 0.85
N GLY A 298 1.94 -4.95 1.70
CA GLY A 298 3.23 -5.53 2.08
C GLY A 298 3.99 -6.19 0.93
N THR A 299 3.30 -6.74 -0.06
CA THR A 299 3.92 -7.35 -1.24
C THR A 299 4.66 -6.31 -2.06
N VAL A 300 3.95 -5.31 -2.55
CA VAL A 300 4.50 -4.29 -3.46
C VAL A 300 5.61 -3.50 -2.77
N THR A 301 5.41 -3.12 -1.51
CA THR A 301 6.40 -2.37 -0.73
C THR A 301 7.65 -3.20 -0.41
N THR A 302 7.50 -4.51 -0.20
CA THR A 302 8.65 -5.41 0.01
C THR A 302 9.46 -5.56 -1.28
N LEU A 303 8.81 -5.80 -2.42
CA LEU A 303 9.48 -5.90 -3.72
C LEU A 303 10.21 -4.60 -4.08
N ALA A 304 9.61 -3.44 -3.81
CA ALA A 304 10.27 -2.15 -3.99
C ALA A 304 11.49 -1.99 -3.08
N GLY A 305 11.41 -2.41 -1.81
CA GLY A 305 12.55 -2.39 -0.89
C GLY A 305 13.70 -3.29 -1.34
N VAL A 306 13.39 -4.48 -1.90
CA VAL A 306 14.38 -5.38 -2.50
C VAL A 306 15.01 -4.76 -3.75
N TYR A 307 14.20 -4.21 -4.65
CA TYR A 307 14.65 -3.50 -5.84
C TYR A 307 15.64 -2.37 -5.51
N MET A 308 15.33 -1.58 -4.47
CA MET A 308 16.17 -0.47 -4.01
C MET A 308 17.42 -0.94 -3.25
N GLY A 309 17.61 -2.23 -3.02
CA GLY A 309 18.73 -2.78 -2.27
C GLY A 309 18.77 -2.35 -0.80
N LEU A 310 17.63 -2.07 -0.19
CA LEU A 310 17.57 -1.59 1.19
C LEU A 310 18.02 -2.67 2.17
N ARG A 311 18.99 -2.35 3.02
CA ARG A 311 19.45 -3.26 4.09
C ARG A 311 18.40 -3.47 5.18
N ARG A 312 17.51 -2.52 5.36
CA ARG A 312 16.37 -2.54 6.25
C ARG A 312 15.24 -1.78 5.59
N TYR A 313 14.03 -2.28 5.72
CA TYR A 313 12.85 -1.60 5.21
C TYR A 313 12.72 -0.18 5.79
N ASP A 314 12.60 0.82 4.92
CA ASP A 314 12.38 2.23 5.27
C ASP A 314 11.19 2.78 4.49
N ARG A 315 10.10 3.01 5.23
CA ARG A 315 8.87 3.55 4.69
C ARG A 315 9.07 4.88 3.96
N SER A 316 9.94 5.74 4.47
CA SER A 316 10.13 7.08 3.91
C SER A 316 10.78 7.07 2.52
N LEU A 317 11.50 6.00 2.20
CA LEU A 317 12.10 5.78 0.89
C LEU A 317 11.16 5.04 -0.07
N VAL A 318 10.33 4.14 0.45
CA VAL A 318 9.47 3.27 -0.36
C VAL A 318 8.15 3.93 -0.71
N ASP A 319 7.54 4.71 0.21
CA ASP A 319 6.23 5.32 -0.01
C ASP A 319 6.26 6.40 -1.09
N GLY A 320 5.61 6.14 -2.21
CA GLY A 320 5.52 7.05 -3.34
C GLY A 320 6.64 6.89 -4.39
N VAL A 321 7.55 5.91 -4.23
CA VAL A 321 8.57 5.63 -5.25
C VAL A 321 7.92 5.11 -6.54
N TRP A 322 8.51 5.48 -7.67
CA TRP A 322 8.20 4.89 -8.96
C TRP A 322 9.21 3.80 -9.29
N VAL A 323 8.72 2.63 -9.67
CA VAL A 323 9.54 1.49 -10.11
C VAL A 323 9.07 1.09 -11.50
N SER A 324 10.00 0.81 -12.39
CA SER A 324 9.62 0.28 -13.71
C SER A 324 9.04 -1.12 -13.57
N VAL A 325 7.99 -1.43 -14.35
CA VAL A 325 7.36 -2.75 -14.29
C VAL A 325 8.34 -3.87 -14.70
N PRO A 326 9.20 -3.72 -15.75
CA PRO A 326 10.23 -4.72 -16.03
C PRO A 326 11.16 -5.00 -14.86
N GLU A 327 11.62 -3.98 -14.14
CA GLU A 327 12.53 -4.13 -13.00
C GLU A 327 11.88 -4.82 -11.82
N ILE A 328 10.64 -4.46 -11.46
CA ILE A 328 9.94 -5.12 -10.34
C ILE A 328 9.58 -6.57 -10.70
N ARG A 329 9.32 -6.87 -11.97
CA ARG A 329 9.13 -8.24 -12.46
C ARG A 329 10.43 -9.06 -12.39
N ALA A 330 11.57 -8.47 -12.70
CA ALA A 330 12.87 -9.13 -12.55
C ALA A 330 13.14 -9.50 -11.09
N VAL A 331 12.81 -8.62 -10.13
CA VAL A 331 12.85 -8.92 -8.69
C VAL A 331 11.89 -10.07 -8.34
N ALA A 332 10.66 -10.06 -8.85
CA ALA A 332 9.69 -11.12 -8.60
C ALA A 332 10.18 -12.48 -9.14
N GLN A 333 10.74 -12.53 -10.34
CA GLN A 333 11.34 -13.73 -10.94
C GLN A 333 12.53 -14.23 -10.12
N GLN A 334 13.42 -13.33 -9.69
CA GLN A 334 14.54 -13.70 -8.84
C GLN A 334 14.06 -14.37 -7.55
N LEU A 335 13.07 -13.77 -6.86
CA LEU A 335 12.55 -14.28 -5.59
C LEU A 335 11.79 -15.60 -5.75
N SER A 336 11.03 -15.78 -6.84
CA SER A 336 10.30 -17.01 -7.10
C SER A 336 11.24 -18.19 -7.43
N GLY A 337 12.44 -17.91 -7.96
CA GLY A 337 13.50 -18.92 -8.20
C GLY A 337 14.36 -19.27 -6.99
N MET A 338 14.21 -18.56 -5.86
CA MET A 338 14.98 -18.82 -4.63
C MET A 338 14.30 -19.87 -3.77
N ASP A 339 15.11 -20.69 -3.06
CA ASP A 339 14.61 -21.50 -1.94
C ASP A 339 14.20 -20.62 -0.74
N TYR A 340 13.53 -21.23 0.24
CA TYR A 340 13.02 -20.51 1.41
C TYR A 340 14.14 -19.81 2.19
N ASN A 341 15.29 -20.47 2.42
CA ASN A 341 16.37 -19.90 3.23
C ASN A 341 17.04 -18.71 2.51
N ALA A 342 17.18 -18.82 1.20
CA ALA A 342 17.67 -17.71 0.39
C ALA A 342 16.73 -16.51 0.47
N ARG A 343 15.41 -16.72 0.42
CA ARG A 343 14.42 -15.64 0.62
C ARG A 343 14.48 -15.02 2.01
N VAL A 344 14.65 -15.83 3.06
CA VAL A 344 14.83 -15.36 4.46
C VAL A 344 16.06 -14.45 4.59
N ALA A 345 17.13 -14.75 3.85
CA ALA A 345 18.36 -13.97 3.87
C ALA A 345 18.25 -12.61 3.15
N VAL A 346 17.20 -12.38 2.35
CA VAL A 346 16.98 -11.08 1.69
C VAL A 346 16.58 -10.02 2.72
N PRO A 347 17.31 -8.89 2.85
CA PRO A 347 17.18 -7.96 3.97
C PRO A 347 15.77 -7.39 4.23
N CYS A 348 14.99 -7.10 3.18
CA CYS A 348 13.64 -6.54 3.34
C CYS A 348 12.53 -7.58 3.49
N ILE A 349 12.83 -8.88 3.37
CA ILE A 349 11.86 -9.98 3.45
C ILE A 349 11.85 -10.56 4.85
N GLY A 350 12.97 -11.19 5.25
CA GLY A 350 13.09 -11.86 6.54
C GLY A 350 12.18 -13.09 6.68
N GLN A 351 12.30 -13.77 7.82
CA GLN A 351 11.57 -15.01 8.10
C GLN A 351 10.04 -14.86 8.08
N GLU A 352 9.55 -13.70 8.49
CA GLU A 352 8.09 -13.46 8.64
C GLU A 352 7.32 -13.35 7.31
N ARG A 353 8.03 -13.14 6.18
CA ARG A 353 7.43 -12.91 4.86
C ARG A 353 7.94 -13.85 3.77
N ALA A 354 9.01 -14.59 4.04
CA ALA A 354 9.66 -15.44 3.04
C ALA A 354 8.73 -16.55 2.51
N ASP A 355 7.78 -16.98 3.31
CA ASP A 355 6.75 -17.95 2.97
C ASP A 355 5.59 -17.38 2.11
N LEU A 356 5.39 -16.06 2.12
CA LEU A 356 4.28 -15.39 1.46
C LEU A 356 4.69 -14.62 0.19
N VAL A 357 5.98 -14.27 0.07
CA VAL A 357 6.44 -13.34 -0.98
C VAL A 357 6.25 -13.89 -2.39
N VAL A 358 6.40 -15.21 -2.59
CA VAL A 358 6.25 -15.84 -3.92
C VAL A 358 4.82 -15.77 -4.42
N ALA A 359 3.84 -16.02 -3.55
CA ALA A 359 2.43 -15.81 -3.88
C ALA A 359 2.13 -14.36 -4.27
N GLY A 360 2.76 -13.40 -3.57
CA GLY A 360 2.68 -11.99 -3.91
C GLY A 360 3.30 -11.65 -5.27
N CYS A 361 4.43 -12.30 -5.62
CA CYS A 361 5.05 -12.18 -6.94
C CYS A 361 4.09 -12.69 -8.04
N ALA A 362 3.45 -13.82 -7.84
CA ALA A 362 2.51 -14.39 -8.81
C ALA A 362 1.29 -13.48 -9.04
N ILE A 363 0.75 -12.87 -7.98
CA ILE A 363 -0.37 -11.92 -8.10
C ILE A 363 0.09 -10.68 -8.90
N LEU A 364 1.24 -10.09 -8.57
CA LEU A 364 1.77 -8.93 -9.27
C LEU A 364 2.05 -9.23 -10.75
N GLU A 365 2.60 -10.40 -11.05
CA GLU A 365 2.86 -10.84 -12.42
C GLU A 365 1.55 -10.93 -13.21
N ALA A 366 0.52 -11.59 -12.66
CA ALA A 366 -0.79 -11.70 -13.30
C ALA A 366 -1.43 -10.32 -13.59
N ILE A 367 -1.33 -9.37 -12.65
CA ILE A 367 -1.82 -7.99 -12.83
C ILE A 367 -1.06 -7.28 -13.96
N THR A 368 0.27 -7.33 -13.93
CA THR A 368 1.12 -6.64 -14.91
C THR A 368 1.15 -7.29 -16.29
N ASP A 369 0.79 -8.57 -16.39
CA ASP A 369 0.60 -9.26 -17.67
C ASP A 369 -0.69 -8.81 -18.35
N LEU A 370 -1.75 -8.66 -17.58
CA LEU A 370 -3.06 -8.30 -18.14
C LEU A 370 -3.11 -6.83 -18.51
N TRP A 371 -2.53 -5.96 -17.66
CA TRP A 371 -2.49 -4.51 -17.84
C TRP A 371 -1.05 -4.00 -17.88
N PRO A 372 -0.42 -3.99 -19.07
CA PRO A 372 0.96 -3.54 -19.20
C PRO A 372 1.08 -2.04 -18.92
N ALA A 373 1.90 -1.71 -17.94
CA ALA A 373 2.28 -0.35 -17.63
C ALA A 373 3.82 -0.22 -17.71
N ASN A 374 4.33 0.98 -18.02
CA ASN A 374 5.77 1.22 -18.02
C ASN A 374 6.32 1.28 -16.58
N SER A 375 5.52 1.82 -15.66
CA SER A 375 5.93 2.03 -14.28
C SER A 375 4.76 1.81 -13.32
N LEU A 376 5.14 1.43 -12.10
CA LEU A 376 4.26 1.21 -10.96
C LEU A 376 4.63 2.21 -9.87
N ARG A 377 3.65 2.95 -9.35
CA ARG A 377 3.84 3.74 -8.14
C ARG A 377 3.57 2.89 -6.92
N VAL A 378 4.48 2.92 -5.96
CA VAL A 378 4.41 2.11 -4.73
C VAL A 378 3.78 2.93 -3.61
N ALA A 379 2.81 2.37 -2.90
CA ALA A 379 2.19 3.00 -1.76
C ALA A 379 2.38 2.18 -0.48
N ASP A 380 3.04 2.76 0.52
CA ASP A 380 3.02 2.25 1.91
C ASP A 380 2.00 3.03 2.75
N ARG A 381 0.91 3.35 2.11
CA ARG A 381 -0.30 3.95 2.69
C ARG A 381 -1.53 3.34 2.05
N GLY A 382 -2.67 3.46 2.69
CA GLY A 382 -3.91 2.88 2.20
C GLY A 382 -5.02 3.02 3.25
N LEU A 383 -5.62 1.91 3.64
CA LEU A 383 -6.78 1.83 4.53
C LEU A 383 -6.66 2.71 5.79
N ARG A 384 -5.56 2.64 6.54
CA ARG A 384 -5.37 3.39 7.80
C ARG A 384 -5.27 4.90 7.58
N GLU A 385 -4.56 5.32 6.57
CA GLU A 385 -4.45 6.74 6.18
C GLU A 385 -5.80 7.27 5.68
N GLY A 386 -6.56 6.45 4.97
CA GLY A 386 -7.93 6.75 4.56
C GLY A 386 -8.87 6.93 5.74
N ILE A 387 -8.84 6.03 6.71
CA ILE A 387 -9.61 6.13 7.97
C ILE A 387 -9.27 7.45 8.69
N LEU A 388 -8.00 7.76 8.89
CA LEU A 388 -7.57 8.99 9.54
C LEU A 388 -8.08 10.23 8.81
N THR A 389 -7.97 10.23 7.48
CA THR A 389 -8.45 11.33 6.63
C THR A 389 -9.96 11.50 6.73
N MET A 390 -10.71 10.40 6.73
CA MET A 390 -12.17 10.41 6.88
C MET A 390 -12.59 10.99 8.23
N LEU A 391 -12.02 10.49 9.34
CA LEU A 391 -12.33 10.94 10.69
C LEU A 391 -12.07 12.46 10.86
N MET A 392 -10.93 12.94 10.38
CA MET A 392 -10.56 14.35 10.44
C MET A 392 -11.49 15.24 9.62
N ARG A 393 -11.87 14.80 8.40
CA ARG A 393 -12.84 15.53 7.55
C ARG A 393 -14.24 15.58 8.18
N GLN A 394 -14.68 14.54 8.89
CA GLN A 394 -15.96 14.52 9.59
C GLN A 394 -15.99 15.55 10.74
N ASP A 395 -14.91 15.65 11.52
CA ASP A 395 -14.84 16.62 12.62
C ASP A 395 -14.68 18.07 12.11
N ASP A 396 -13.95 18.29 11.01
CA ASP A 396 -13.88 19.62 10.36
C ASP A 396 -15.25 20.09 9.87
N ARG A 397 -16.05 19.19 9.26
CA ARG A 397 -17.44 19.52 8.84
C ARG A 397 -18.34 19.83 10.01
N ARG A 398 -18.27 19.07 11.12
CA ARG A 398 -19.02 19.33 12.33
C ARG A 398 -18.65 20.67 12.96
N SER A 399 -17.37 21.00 12.98
CA SER A 399 -16.86 22.27 13.51
C SER A 399 -17.22 23.49 12.64
N ALA A 400 -17.50 23.29 11.34
CA ALA A 400 -17.94 24.33 10.44
C ALA A 400 -19.45 24.62 10.51
N LEU A 401 -20.23 23.72 11.12
CA LEU A 401 -21.67 23.83 11.31
C LEU A 401 -22.06 24.42 12.70
N LEU A 402 -21.08 24.55 13.60
CA LEU A 402 -21.19 25.19 14.93
C LEU A 402 -20.59 26.61 14.89
#